data_47cc16166c6c03bff77c8a3d5e02306a
#
_entry.id   47cc16166c6c03bff77c8a3d5e02306a
#
_cell.length_a   1.000
_cell.length_b   1.000
_cell.length_c   1.000
_cell.angle_alpha   90.00
_cell.angle_beta   90.00
_cell.angle_gamma   90.00
#
_symmetry.space_group_name_H-M   'P 1'
#
loop_
_entity.id
_entity.type
_entity.pdbx_description
1 polymer ?
#
loop_
_entity_poly.entity_id
_entity_poly.type
_entity_poly.pdbx_seq_one_letter_code
_entity_poly.pdbx_strand_id
1 'polypeptide(L)'
;MNLQYRNMKVLGLRNYSNGIRYCILEGNDNQIKFVNKNAETKIVKPRGYDGKELYLWYQSEINRILDANHGINALAIKQNENIPSCYSKLKDIMFFDCMASMAAYNRDIVVKSFIYNQLGISSKTVKQQAETIVGEKSDKYWDERIADAIVVANKLLEI
;
A
#
# COMPACT_ATOMS: atom_id res chain seq x y z
N MET A 1 17.83 11.68 -18.19
CA MET A 1 16.51 12.29 -17.95
C MET A 1 16.30 12.40 -16.46
N ASN A 2 16.15 13.59 -15.95
CA ASN A 2 15.86 13.76 -14.52
C ASN A 2 14.40 13.37 -14.27
N LEU A 3 14.18 12.34 -13.46
CA LEU A 3 12.85 12.00 -13.00
C LEU A 3 12.31 13.16 -12.15
N GLN A 4 11.12 13.60 -12.45
CA GLN A 4 10.41 14.58 -11.65
C GLN A 4 9.25 13.90 -10.93
N TYR A 5 9.08 14.27 -9.68
CA TYR A 5 8.01 13.74 -8.84
C TYR A 5 7.09 14.87 -8.38
N ARG A 6 5.84 14.51 -8.14
CA ARG A 6 4.89 15.45 -7.55
C ARG A 6 5.24 15.69 -6.08
N ASN A 7 5.11 16.93 -5.65
CA ASN A 7 5.26 17.30 -4.23
C ASN A 7 4.01 16.85 -3.47
N MET A 8 3.98 15.59 -3.10
CA MET A 8 2.85 15.02 -2.39
C MET A 8 3.29 13.80 -1.59
N LYS A 9 2.47 13.43 -0.63
CA LYS A 9 2.64 12.24 0.20
C LYS A 9 1.60 11.20 -0.18
N VAL A 10 2.04 9.99 -0.49
CA VAL A 10 1.17 8.89 -0.92
C VAL A 10 1.30 7.72 0.04
N LEU A 11 0.16 7.20 0.46
CA LEU A 11 0.08 5.90 1.15
C LEU A 11 -0.07 4.81 0.09
N GLY A 12 0.92 3.94 -0.02
CA GLY A 12 0.86 2.73 -0.83
C GLY A 12 0.40 1.55 0.01
N LEU A 13 -0.53 0.77 -0.49
CA LEU A 13 -1.21 -0.25 0.27
C LEU A 13 -1.31 -1.57 -0.50
N ARG A 14 -0.94 -2.65 0.16
CA ARG A 14 -1.17 -4.01 -0.30
C ARG A 14 -1.86 -4.79 0.81
N ASN A 15 -3.16 -4.99 0.67
CA ASN A 15 -3.95 -5.82 1.57
C ASN A 15 -3.83 -7.29 1.19
N TYR A 16 -3.81 -8.15 2.16
CA TYR A 16 -3.83 -9.60 1.98
C TYR A 16 -4.66 -10.23 3.12
N SER A 17 -4.98 -11.51 2.99
CA SER A 17 -5.92 -12.16 3.93
C SER A 17 -5.46 -12.12 5.39
N ASN A 18 -4.15 -12.06 5.64
CA ASN A 18 -3.59 -12.06 7.00
C ASN A 18 -3.16 -10.68 7.49
N GLY A 19 -3.39 -9.62 6.72
CA GLY A 19 -3.02 -8.29 7.19
C GLY A 19 -2.77 -7.26 6.10
N ILE A 20 -1.89 -6.33 6.43
CA ILE A 20 -1.62 -5.13 5.65
C ILE A 20 -0.11 -4.98 5.46
N ARG A 21 0.31 -4.64 4.26
CA ARG A 21 1.60 -4.06 3.96
C ARG A 21 1.40 -2.64 3.48
N TYR A 22 2.17 -1.70 3.99
CA TYR A 22 2.04 -0.33 3.52
C TYR A 22 3.35 0.43 3.56
N CYS A 23 3.44 1.41 2.69
CA CYS A 23 4.51 2.39 2.69
C CYS A 23 3.93 3.79 2.60
N ILE A 24 4.67 4.76 3.11
CA ILE A 24 4.39 6.17 2.89
C ILE A 24 5.57 6.72 2.11
N LEU A 25 5.30 7.14 0.88
CA LEU A 25 6.29 7.79 0.03
C LEU A 25 5.98 9.28 -0.06
N GLU A 26 7.00 10.08 0.07
CA GLU A 26 6.92 11.52 -0.12
C GLU A 26 7.80 11.93 -1.29
N GLY A 27 7.18 12.52 -2.30
CA GLY A 27 7.86 13.07 -3.45
C GLY A 27 8.28 14.51 -3.18
N ASN A 28 9.46 14.87 -3.68
CA ASN A 28 9.97 16.23 -3.63
C ASN A 28 10.84 16.43 -4.88
N ASP A 29 10.26 17.08 -5.89
CA ASP A 29 10.91 17.36 -7.17
C ASP A 29 11.66 16.15 -7.76
N ASN A 30 12.91 15.93 -7.38
CA ASN A 30 13.78 14.90 -7.94
C ASN A 30 13.99 13.70 -7.02
N GLN A 31 13.35 13.66 -5.86
CA GLN A 31 13.60 12.65 -4.83
C GLN A 31 12.32 12.03 -4.30
N ILE A 32 12.42 10.77 -3.93
CA ILE A 32 11.40 10.05 -3.16
C ILE A 32 11.98 9.68 -1.82
N LYS A 33 11.24 9.98 -0.75
CA LYS A 33 11.57 9.55 0.61
C LYS A 33 10.60 8.46 1.04
N PHE A 34 11.15 7.33 1.51
CA PHE A 34 10.37 6.28 2.15
C PHE A 34 10.22 6.63 3.64
N VAL A 35 9.13 7.30 3.99
CA VAL A 35 8.93 7.94 5.28
C VAL A 35 8.93 6.95 6.44
N ASN A 36 8.22 5.82 6.28
CA ASN A 36 8.09 4.80 7.33
C ASN A 36 9.02 3.59 7.15
N LYS A 37 10.12 3.75 6.43
CA LYS A 37 11.06 2.67 6.11
C LYS A 37 11.53 1.88 7.33
N ASN A 38 11.92 2.58 8.39
CA ASN A 38 12.45 2.00 9.63
C ASN A 38 11.39 1.92 10.74
N ALA A 39 10.13 2.12 10.39
CA ALA A 39 9.00 2.05 11.31
C ALA A 39 8.06 0.90 10.92
N GLU A 40 6.79 1.02 11.22
CA GLU A 40 5.80 0.02 10.87
C GLU A 40 5.52 0.03 9.36
N THR A 41 5.65 -1.15 8.72
CA THR A 41 5.28 -1.38 7.32
C THR A 41 4.39 -2.61 7.16
N LYS A 42 4.19 -3.35 8.24
CA LYS A 42 3.46 -4.62 8.29
C LYS A 42 2.55 -4.66 9.50
N ILE A 43 1.29 -5.00 9.26
CA ILE A 43 0.31 -5.26 10.32
C ILE A 43 -0.29 -6.63 10.06
N VAL A 44 -0.22 -7.51 11.05
CA VAL A 44 -0.76 -8.87 10.97
C VAL A 44 -2.09 -8.92 11.71
N LYS A 45 -3.09 -9.55 11.09
CA LYS A 45 -4.38 -9.73 11.75
C LYS A 45 -4.23 -10.56 13.02
N PRO A 46 -4.97 -10.24 14.09
CA PRO A 46 -4.96 -11.08 15.28
C PRO A 46 -5.46 -12.49 15.00
N ARG A 47 -4.84 -13.45 15.68
CA ARG A 47 -5.21 -14.87 15.54
C ARG A 47 -6.68 -15.08 15.90
N GLY A 48 -7.40 -15.81 15.05
CA GLY A 48 -8.79 -16.15 15.28
C GLY A 48 -9.81 -15.07 14.90
N TYR A 49 -9.35 -13.90 14.46
CA TYR A 49 -10.26 -12.86 13.98
C TYR A 49 -10.85 -13.24 12.62
N ASP A 50 -12.17 -13.15 12.55
CA ASP A 50 -12.93 -13.43 11.35
C ASP A 50 -14.23 -12.60 11.37
N GLY A 51 -14.89 -12.45 10.21
CA GLY A 51 -16.16 -11.75 10.10
C GLY A 51 -16.13 -10.32 10.69
N LYS A 52 -17.08 -10.02 11.56
CA LYS A 52 -17.23 -8.70 12.19
C LYS A 52 -15.97 -8.24 12.91
N GLU A 53 -15.34 -9.12 13.69
CA GLU A 53 -14.13 -8.79 14.46
C GLU A 53 -12.98 -8.42 13.53
N LEU A 54 -12.81 -9.16 12.43
CA LEU A 54 -11.78 -8.91 11.44
C LEU A 54 -11.99 -7.55 10.76
N TYR A 55 -13.22 -7.25 10.36
CA TYR A 55 -13.51 -5.99 9.65
C TYR A 55 -13.41 -4.78 10.56
N LEU A 56 -13.86 -4.88 11.81
CA LEU A 56 -13.69 -3.80 12.79
C LEU A 56 -12.23 -3.56 13.12
N TRP A 57 -11.43 -4.63 13.22
CA TRP A 57 -9.99 -4.53 13.39
C TRP A 57 -9.34 -3.81 12.20
N TYR A 58 -9.66 -4.21 10.98
CA TYR A 58 -9.11 -3.59 9.78
C TYR A 58 -9.46 -2.10 9.72
N GLN A 59 -10.72 -1.77 9.97
CA GLN A 59 -11.17 -0.37 9.99
C GLN A 59 -10.39 0.46 11.02
N SER A 60 -10.19 -0.09 12.21
CA SER A 60 -9.41 0.55 13.27
C SER A 60 -7.97 0.80 12.83
N GLU A 61 -7.33 -0.19 12.20
CA GLU A 61 -5.94 -0.09 11.76
C GLU A 61 -5.76 0.91 10.62
N ILE A 62 -6.62 0.89 9.61
CA ILE A 62 -6.51 1.84 8.50
C ILE A 62 -6.77 3.27 8.96
N ASN A 63 -7.72 3.49 9.85
CA ASN A 63 -7.95 4.81 10.44
C ASN A 63 -6.75 5.27 11.27
N ARG A 64 -6.14 4.36 12.04
CA ARG A 64 -4.94 4.66 12.83
C ARG A 64 -3.78 5.10 11.93
N ILE A 65 -3.54 4.40 10.82
CA ILE A 65 -2.50 4.77 9.85
C ILE A 65 -2.75 6.17 9.29
N LEU A 66 -3.97 6.43 8.85
CA LEU A 66 -4.32 7.72 8.25
C LEU A 66 -4.28 8.87 9.26
N ASP A 67 -4.69 8.63 10.50
CA ASP A 67 -4.67 9.65 11.56
C ASP A 67 -3.26 9.93 12.08
N ALA A 68 -2.39 8.92 12.11
CA ALA A 68 -1.02 9.06 12.57
C ALA A 68 -0.09 9.73 11.54
N ASN A 69 -0.47 9.76 10.27
CA ASN A 69 0.36 10.25 9.16
C ASN A 69 -0.32 11.43 8.46
N HIS A 70 -0.17 12.61 9.02
CA HIS A 70 -0.76 13.83 8.48
C HIS A 70 -0.20 14.17 7.10
N GLY A 71 -1.03 14.78 6.27
CA GLY A 71 -0.62 15.28 4.98
C GLY A 71 -0.61 14.24 3.85
N ILE A 72 -1.19 13.07 4.05
CA ILE A 72 -1.38 12.10 2.96
C ILE A 72 -2.35 12.71 1.94
N ASN A 73 -1.90 12.82 0.69
CA ASN A 73 -2.67 13.40 -0.41
C ASN A 73 -3.42 12.33 -1.22
N ALA A 74 -2.86 11.13 -1.30
CA ALA A 74 -3.42 10.07 -2.11
C ALA A 74 -3.17 8.68 -1.48
N LEU A 75 -4.07 7.77 -1.76
CA LEU A 75 -3.97 6.34 -1.45
C LEU A 75 -3.85 5.57 -2.76
N ALA A 76 -2.79 4.79 -2.88
CA ALA A 76 -2.57 3.87 -3.99
C ALA A 76 -2.73 2.43 -3.49
N ILE A 77 -3.60 1.66 -4.11
CA ILE A 77 -3.86 0.26 -3.73
C ILE A 77 -3.36 -0.66 -4.84
N LYS A 78 -2.52 -1.63 -4.48
CA LYS A 78 -2.24 -2.75 -5.37
C LYS A 78 -3.36 -3.78 -5.24
N GLN A 79 -4.13 -3.92 -6.30
CA GLN A 79 -5.20 -4.92 -6.36
C GLN A 79 -4.63 -6.34 -6.34
N ASN A 80 -5.37 -7.23 -5.68
CA ASN A 80 -5.06 -8.65 -5.73
C ASN A 80 -5.43 -9.20 -7.12
N GLU A 81 -4.47 -9.85 -7.77
CA GLU A 81 -4.66 -10.47 -9.09
C GLU A 81 -4.70 -11.99 -9.00
N ASN A 82 -4.20 -12.55 -7.91
CA ASN A 82 -4.26 -13.99 -7.69
C ASN A 82 -5.64 -14.36 -7.16
N ILE A 83 -6.24 -15.38 -7.77
CA ILE A 83 -7.47 -15.95 -7.25
C ILE A 83 -7.05 -16.98 -6.20
N PRO A 84 -7.23 -16.72 -4.89
CA PRO A 84 -6.92 -17.72 -3.87
C PRO A 84 -7.86 -18.91 -4.03
N SER A 85 -7.38 -20.09 -3.63
CA SER A 85 -8.18 -21.32 -3.63
C SER A 85 -9.38 -21.23 -2.67
N CYS A 86 -9.36 -20.27 -1.75
CA CYS A 86 -10.40 -20.05 -0.74
C CYS A 86 -11.13 -18.74 -1.03
N TYR A 87 -12.41 -18.82 -1.34
CA TYR A 87 -13.27 -17.66 -1.63
C TYR A 87 -13.31 -16.66 -0.46
N SER A 88 -13.32 -17.16 0.79
CA SER A 88 -13.36 -16.26 1.96
C SER A 88 -12.15 -15.34 2.05
N LYS A 89 -10.97 -15.80 1.64
CA LYS A 89 -9.76 -14.96 1.59
C LYS A 89 -9.87 -13.86 0.54
N LEU A 90 -10.38 -14.19 -0.64
CA LEU A 90 -10.61 -13.21 -1.69
C LEU A 90 -11.62 -12.16 -1.23
N LYS A 91 -12.71 -12.60 -0.62
CA LYS A 91 -13.74 -11.72 -0.07
C LYS A 91 -13.14 -10.74 0.94
N ASP A 92 -12.34 -11.22 1.88
CA ASP A 92 -11.71 -10.38 2.92
C ASP A 92 -10.80 -9.32 2.29
N ILE A 93 -9.96 -9.70 1.31
CA ILE A 93 -9.09 -8.74 0.62
C ILE A 93 -9.92 -7.65 -0.08
N MET A 94 -11.00 -8.02 -0.74
CA MET A 94 -11.88 -7.07 -1.41
C MET A 94 -12.56 -6.11 -0.42
N PHE A 95 -13.01 -6.63 0.72
CA PHE A 95 -13.56 -5.78 1.78
C PHE A 95 -12.51 -4.82 2.34
N PHE A 96 -11.28 -5.29 2.56
CA PHE A 96 -10.19 -4.43 3.04
C PHE A 96 -9.91 -3.30 2.06
N ASP A 97 -9.81 -3.59 0.77
CA ASP A 97 -9.60 -2.57 -0.25
C ASP A 97 -10.74 -1.54 -0.25
N CYS A 98 -11.98 -2.00 -0.14
CA CYS A 98 -13.15 -1.13 -0.07
C CYS A 98 -13.13 -0.25 1.19
N MET A 99 -12.84 -0.84 2.36
CA MET A 99 -12.80 -0.11 3.63
C MET A 99 -11.67 0.93 3.64
N ALA A 100 -10.51 0.61 3.10
CA ALA A 100 -9.41 1.56 2.96
C ALA A 100 -9.80 2.72 2.06
N SER A 101 -10.45 2.44 0.94
CA SER A 101 -10.94 3.47 0.02
C SER A 101 -11.95 4.40 0.69
N MET A 102 -12.90 3.86 1.43
CA MET A 102 -13.89 4.66 2.16
C MET A 102 -13.26 5.52 3.25
N ALA A 103 -12.29 4.98 3.98
CA ALA A 103 -11.55 5.75 4.99
C ALA A 103 -10.80 6.93 4.37
N ALA A 104 -10.22 6.73 3.19
CA ALA A 104 -9.55 7.79 2.44
C ALA A 104 -10.54 8.83 1.92
N TYR A 105 -11.66 8.40 1.32
CA TYR A 105 -12.70 9.32 0.82
C TYR A 105 -13.28 10.20 1.94
N ASN A 106 -13.45 9.64 3.13
CA ASN A 106 -13.95 10.40 4.29
C ASN A 106 -12.98 11.51 4.73
N ARG A 107 -11.74 11.49 4.23
CA ARG A 107 -10.68 12.49 4.51
C ARG A 107 -10.30 13.30 3.28
N ASP A 108 -11.11 13.26 2.23
CA ASP A 108 -10.86 13.91 0.95
C ASP A 108 -9.51 13.50 0.31
N ILE A 109 -9.10 12.25 0.57
CA ILE A 109 -7.89 11.67 -0.02
C ILE A 109 -8.26 10.97 -1.33
N VAL A 110 -7.54 11.26 -2.40
CA VAL A 110 -7.72 10.63 -3.71
C VAL A 110 -7.29 9.16 -3.63
N VAL A 111 -8.07 8.27 -4.24
CA VAL A 111 -7.78 6.83 -4.25
C VAL A 111 -7.62 6.33 -5.68
N LYS A 112 -6.57 5.56 -5.92
CA LYS A 112 -6.37 4.83 -7.18
C LYS A 112 -5.89 3.41 -6.90
N SER A 113 -6.42 2.45 -7.67
CA SER A 113 -6.02 1.05 -7.61
C SER A 113 -5.31 0.66 -8.89
N PHE A 114 -4.33 -0.25 -8.78
CA PHE A 114 -3.52 -0.70 -9.92
C PHE A 114 -3.34 -2.20 -9.92
N ILE A 115 -3.26 -2.76 -11.12
CA ILE A 115 -2.77 -4.12 -11.39
C ILE A 115 -1.40 -4.04 -12.05
N TYR A 116 -0.67 -5.15 -12.07
CA TYR A 116 0.70 -5.19 -12.63
C TYR A 116 0.77 -4.71 -14.06
N ASN A 117 -0.22 -5.06 -14.90
CA ASN A 117 -0.22 -4.62 -16.29
C ASN A 117 -0.21 -3.10 -16.44
N GLN A 118 -0.94 -2.40 -15.59
CA GLN A 118 -0.95 -0.93 -15.58
C GLN A 118 0.37 -0.33 -15.09
N LEU A 119 1.15 -1.10 -14.35
CA LEU A 119 2.45 -0.68 -13.81
C LEU A 119 3.61 -1.06 -14.74
N GLY A 120 3.36 -1.87 -15.76
CA GLY A 120 4.39 -2.36 -16.68
C GLY A 120 5.37 -3.35 -16.05
N ILE A 121 4.98 -4.05 -15.00
CA ILE A 121 5.82 -5.00 -14.26
C ILE A 121 5.07 -6.31 -13.99
N SER A 122 5.75 -7.26 -13.36
CA SER A 122 5.18 -8.53 -12.93
C SER A 122 5.59 -8.84 -11.49
N SER A 123 5.01 -9.89 -10.91
CA SER A 123 5.39 -10.37 -9.59
C SER A 123 6.88 -10.77 -9.50
N LYS A 124 7.48 -11.14 -10.63
CA LYS A 124 8.90 -11.53 -10.70
C LYS A 124 9.85 -10.33 -10.63
N THR A 125 9.41 -9.15 -11.03
CA THR A 125 10.25 -7.95 -11.16
C THR A 125 9.91 -6.87 -10.13
N VAL A 126 8.82 -7.00 -9.40
CA VAL A 126 8.32 -5.95 -8.49
C VAL A 126 9.31 -5.60 -7.38
N LYS A 127 10.00 -6.58 -6.81
CA LYS A 127 10.99 -6.31 -5.74
C LYS A 127 12.17 -5.50 -6.25
N GLN A 128 12.68 -5.83 -7.43
CA GLN A 128 13.77 -5.08 -8.04
C GLN A 128 13.33 -3.65 -8.38
N GLN A 129 12.13 -3.49 -8.89
CA GLN A 129 11.59 -2.18 -9.21
C GLN A 129 11.42 -1.33 -7.95
N ALA A 130 10.90 -1.89 -6.87
CA ALA A 130 10.77 -1.20 -5.59
C ALA A 130 12.15 -0.75 -5.04
N GLU A 131 13.15 -1.62 -5.11
CA GLU A 131 14.51 -1.28 -4.69
C GLU A 131 15.08 -0.12 -5.50
N THR A 132 14.85 -0.10 -6.80
CA THR A 132 15.26 1.00 -7.68
C THR A 132 14.57 2.31 -7.29
N ILE A 133 13.28 2.27 -6.96
CA ILE A 133 12.49 3.45 -6.58
C ILE A 133 13.01 4.08 -5.29
N VAL A 134 13.21 3.28 -4.24
CA VAL A 134 13.57 3.79 -2.91
C VAL A 134 15.08 3.80 -2.66
N GLY A 135 15.88 3.25 -3.58
CA GLY A 135 17.34 3.26 -3.53
C GLY A 135 17.97 2.20 -2.65
N GLU A 136 17.19 1.50 -1.83
CA GLU A 136 17.69 0.46 -0.93
C GLU A 136 16.53 -0.41 -0.41
N LYS A 137 16.87 -1.58 0.12
CA LYS A 137 15.91 -2.46 0.79
C LYS A 137 15.61 -1.94 2.20
N SER A 138 14.40 -2.20 2.69
CA SER A 138 14.10 -2.01 4.09
C SER A 138 14.78 -3.12 4.92
N ASP A 139 15.12 -2.81 6.16
CA ASP A 139 15.75 -3.79 7.06
C ASP A 139 14.81 -4.91 7.48
N LYS A 140 13.50 -4.70 7.35
CA LYS A 140 12.46 -5.64 7.77
C LYS A 140 11.46 -5.87 6.65
N TYR A 141 11.02 -7.12 6.54
CA TYR A 141 9.88 -7.50 5.70
C TYR A 141 9.98 -7.06 4.24
N TRP A 142 11.18 -7.19 3.65
CA TRP A 142 11.37 -6.93 2.24
C TRP A 142 10.86 -8.10 1.42
N ASP A 143 9.58 -8.07 1.10
CA ASP A 143 8.89 -9.10 0.34
C ASP A 143 8.14 -8.50 -0.85
N GLU A 144 7.47 -9.34 -1.62
CA GLU A 144 6.68 -8.92 -2.77
C GLU A 144 5.56 -7.95 -2.37
N ARG A 145 4.97 -8.11 -1.20
CA ARG A 145 3.84 -7.29 -0.76
C ARG A 145 4.25 -5.86 -0.41
N ILE A 146 5.38 -5.67 0.26
CA ILE A 146 5.89 -4.31 0.50
C ILE A 146 6.36 -3.67 -0.80
N ALA A 147 6.94 -4.45 -1.69
CA ALA A 147 7.31 -3.99 -3.02
C ALA A 147 6.08 -3.53 -3.82
N ASP A 148 4.98 -4.27 -3.78
CA ASP A 148 3.70 -3.89 -4.37
C ASP A 148 3.24 -2.52 -3.87
N ALA A 149 3.27 -2.30 -2.56
CA ALA A 149 2.87 -1.03 -1.94
C ALA A 149 3.75 0.13 -2.43
N ILE A 150 5.06 -0.08 -2.52
CA ILE A 150 6.01 0.94 -3.00
C ILE A 150 5.75 1.29 -4.46
N VAL A 151 5.58 0.30 -5.32
CA VAL A 151 5.43 0.54 -6.76
C VAL A 151 4.12 1.28 -7.08
N VAL A 152 3.02 0.94 -6.42
CA VAL A 152 1.75 1.68 -6.64
C VAL A 152 1.81 3.11 -6.11
N ALA A 153 2.45 3.33 -4.97
CA ALA A 153 2.65 4.67 -4.44
C ALA A 153 3.51 5.52 -5.39
N ASN A 154 4.59 4.95 -5.90
CA ASN A 154 5.45 5.62 -6.87
C ASN A 154 4.69 6.03 -8.13
N LYS A 155 3.76 5.17 -8.59
CA LYS A 155 2.96 5.45 -9.78
C LYS A 155 2.17 6.76 -9.66
N LEU A 156 1.68 7.08 -8.49
CA LEU A 156 0.97 8.33 -8.24
C LEU A 156 1.92 9.53 -8.08
N LEU A 157 3.17 9.30 -7.71
CA LEU A 157 4.17 10.36 -7.58
C LEU A 157 4.80 10.75 -8.92
N GLU A 158 4.80 9.87 -9.90
CA GLU A 158 5.34 10.17 -11.25
C GLU A 158 4.53 11.29 -11.92
N ILE A 159 5.26 12.17 -12.58
CA ILE A 159 4.67 13.22 -13.40
C ILE A 159 4.46 12.74 -14.82
#